data_34f81cfe23750350ed35e507ab776eb1
#
_entry.id   34f81cfe23750350ed35e507ab776eb1
#
_cell.length_a   1.000
_cell.length_b   1.000
_cell.length_c   1.000
_cell.angle_alpha   90.00
_cell.angle_beta   90.00
_cell.angle_gamma   90.00
#
_symmetry.space_group_name_H-M   'P 1'
#
loop_
_entity.id
_entity.type
_entity.pdbx_description
1 polymer ?
#
loop_
_entity_poly.entity_id
_entity_poly.type
_entity_poly.pdbx_seq_one_letter_code
_entity_poly.pdbx_strand_id
1 'polypeptide(L)'
;TVNEYIESDLLVRDIDANIVFNMARERQTVRKLQRMEDEGCKVINSGYGIENCTREKMTRLLLSAGIAHPKSLILKTDDDPTEALEEAGLHHCWIKRGDFHAIHREDVTYVRHREEAKGIFHEFAVRGIETAVINEHLVGDLVKFYGVYGTDFFYWFYPFEMHHGKFGLEQINGAAKGFSFDLNYLRKMCDQAAQVLNVHIYGGDCI
;
A
#
# COMPACT_ATOMS: atom_id res chain seq x y z
N THR A 1 -5.86 -3.44 31.60
CA THR A 1 -6.30 -2.09 31.22
C THR A 1 -5.83 -1.82 29.81
N VAL A 2 -6.69 -1.28 28.97
CA VAL A 2 -6.33 -0.80 27.63
C VAL A 2 -6.24 0.72 27.75
N ASN A 3 -5.11 1.27 27.30
CA ASN A 3 -4.89 2.70 27.19
C ASN A 3 -4.87 3.10 25.72
N GLU A 4 -5.50 4.18 25.36
CA GLU A 4 -5.50 4.74 24.00
C GLU A 4 -4.65 5.99 23.97
N TYR A 5 -3.86 6.11 22.89
CA TYR A 5 -2.97 7.24 22.65
C TYR A 5 -3.13 7.71 21.20
N ILE A 6 -3.04 9.00 20.98
CA ILE A 6 -2.87 9.53 19.63
C ILE A 6 -1.41 9.39 19.22
N GLU A 7 -1.16 9.32 17.92
CA GLU A 7 0.19 9.06 17.38
C GLU A 7 1.26 10.02 17.91
N SER A 8 0.93 11.31 18.05
CA SER A 8 1.84 12.33 18.58
C SER A 8 2.24 12.10 20.04
N ASP A 9 1.39 11.48 20.84
CA ASP A 9 1.71 11.18 22.25
C ASP A 9 2.89 10.21 22.36
N LEU A 10 3.00 9.30 21.41
CA LEU A 10 4.09 8.33 21.39
C LEU A 10 5.46 9.00 21.22
N LEU A 11 5.53 10.17 20.61
CA LEU A 11 6.78 10.91 20.41
C LEU A 11 7.28 11.61 21.69
N VAL A 12 6.38 11.97 22.59
CA VAL A 12 6.67 12.76 23.79
C VAL A 12 6.57 12.00 25.10
N ARG A 13 6.05 10.77 25.06
CA ARG A 13 5.86 9.92 26.26
C ARG A 13 6.52 8.57 26.05
N ASP A 14 7.09 8.04 27.11
CA ASP A 14 7.46 6.64 27.16
C ASP A 14 6.23 5.83 27.59
N ILE A 15 5.95 4.78 26.82
CA ILE A 15 4.84 3.89 27.05
C ILE A 15 5.40 2.56 27.58
N ASP A 16 5.09 2.26 28.83
CA ASP A 16 5.38 0.95 29.40
C ASP A 16 4.21 0.01 29.06
N ALA A 17 4.41 -0.83 28.06
CA ALA A 17 3.41 -1.78 27.60
C ALA A 17 4.09 -3.05 27.06
N ASN A 18 3.53 -4.20 27.40
CA ASN A 18 3.99 -5.49 26.85
C ASN A 18 3.46 -5.74 25.43
N ILE A 19 2.31 -5.14 25.08
CA ILE A 19 1.65 -5.27 23.78
C ILE A 19 1.14 -3.91 23.34
N VAL A 20 1.43 -3.54 22.11
CA VAL A 20 0.93 -2.33 21.47
C VAL A 20 0.22 -2.69 20.17
N PHE A 21 -1.05 -2.29 20.04
CA PHE A 21 -1.74 -2.27 18.74
C PHE A 21 -1.64 -0.86 18.20
N ASN A 22 -1.23 -0.72 16.95
CA ASN A 22 -1.00 0.60 16.38
C ASN A 22 -1.58 0.76 14.97
N MET A 23 -1.82 2.01 14.61
CA MET A 23 -2.15 2.46 13.25
C MET A 23 -1.22 3.60 12.82
N ALA A 24 -0.01 3.63 13.37
CA ALA A 24 0.99 4.65 13.13
C ALA A 24 1.41 4.71 11.64
N ARG A 25 1.72 5.93 11.20
CA ARG A 25 2.19 6.20 9.84
C ARG A 25 3.40 7.13 9.81
N GLU A 26 3.55 7.97 10.82
CA GLU A 26 4.66 8.92 10.93
C GLU A 26 5.99 8.18 11.08
N ARG A 27 7.00 8.55 10.29
CA ARG A 27 8.32 7.89 10.29
C ARG A 27 8.96 7.85 11.68
N GLN A 28 8.82 8.92 12.46
CA GLN A 28 9.40 8.98 13.81
C GLN A 28 8.69 8.03 14.76
N THR A 29 7.36 7.94 14.67
CA THR A 29 6.55 7.01 15.45
C THR A 29 6.88 5.56 15.09
N VAL A 30 6.99 5.25 13.80
CA VAL A 30 7.39 3.91 13.34
C VAL A 30 8.75 3.52 13.88
N ARG A 31 9.74 4.42 13.88
CA ARG A 31 11.05 4.15 14.49
C ARG A 31 10.98 3.93 16.00
N LYS A 32 10.08 4.60 16.70
CA LYS A 32 9.87 4.36 18.13
C LYS A 32 9.25 2.99 18.36
N LEU A 33 8.27 2.60 17.55
CA LEU A 33 7.66 1.26 17.62
C LEU A 33 8.69 0.16 17.34
N GLN A 34 9.60 0.33 16.37
CA GLN A 34 10.70 -0.60 16.10
C GLN A 34 11.61 -0.75 17.32
N ARG A 35 11.98 0.34 17.98
CA ARG A 35 12.77 0.28 19.22
C ARG A 35 12.04 -0.46 20.34
N MET A 36 10.75 -0.23 20.51
CA MET A 36 9.94 -0.97 21.49
C MET A 36 9.90 -2.47 21.19
N GLU A 37 9.85 -2.86 19.90
CA GLU A 37 9.96 -4.26 19.49
C GLU A 37 11.33 -4.84 19.84
N ASP A 38 12.41 -4.11 19.56
CA ASP A 38 13.79 -4.52 19.87
C ASP A 38 14.01 -4.70 21.39
N GLU A 39 13.28 -3.95 22.21
CA GLU A 39 13.24 -4.03 23.67
C GLU A 39 12.29 -5.12 24.21
N GLY A 40 11.59 -5.84 23.33
CA GLY A 40 10.77 -7.01 23.69
C GLY A 40 9.27 -6.72 23.80
N CYS A 41 8.79 -5.50 23.47
CA CYS A 41 7.38 -5.20 23.38
C CYS A 41 6.78 -5.88 22.14
N LYS A 42 5.60 -6.49 22.27
CA LYS A 42 4.87 -7.03 21.12
C LYS A 42 4.10 -5.92 20.41
N VAL A 43 4.54 -5.50 19.23
CA VAL A 43 3.91 -4.45 18.45
C VAL A 43 3.11 -5.04 17.27
N ILE A 44 1.84 -4.68 17.12
CA ILE A 44 0.91 -5.16 16.10
C ILE A 44 0.21 -3.96 15.41
N ASN A 45 0.41 -3.71 14.10
CA ASN A 45 1.41 -4.39 13.27
C ASN A 45 2.81 -3.97 13.67
N SER A 46 3.79 -4.84 13.41
CA SER A 46 5.19 -4.56 13.62
C SER A 46 5.61 -3.21 13.00
N GLY A 47 6.44 -2.44 13.70
CA GLY A 47 7.02 -1.20 13.16
C GLY A 47 7.85 -1.46 11.89
N TYR A 48 8.51 -2.60 11.82
CA TYR A 48 9.22 -3.05 10.61
C TYR A 48 8.25 -3.42 9.50
N GLY A 49 7.11 -4.05 9.84
CA GLY A 49 6.03 -4.35 8.89
C GLY A 49 5.40 -3.10 8.31
N ILE A 50 5.13 -2.08 9.13
CA ILE A 50 4.61 -0.80 8.65
C ILE A 50 5.60 -0.15 7.67
N GLU A 51 6.89 -0.18 7.97
CA GLU A 51 7.92 0.34 7.06
C GLU A 51 7.97 -0.47 5.75
N ASN A 52 7.80 -1.80 5.79
CA ASN A 52 7.71 -2.64 4.60
C ASN A 52 6.50 -2.31 3.73
N CYS A 53 5.45 -1.71 4.30
CA CYS A 53 4.26 -1.28 3.57
C CYS A 53 4.42 0.08 2.87
N THR A 54 5.57 0.77 2.93
CA THR A 54 5.84 1.87 2.00
C THR A 54 5.76 1.35 0.58
N ARG A 55 5.19 2.14 -0.32
CA ARG A 55 4.80 1.63 -1.65
C ARG A 55 5.95 1.02 -2.44
N GLU A 56 7.10 1.68 -2.47
CA GLU A 56 8.29 1.16 -3.13
C GLU A 56 8.76 -0.16 -2.51
N LYS A 57 8.90 -0.18 -1.17
CA LYS A 57 9.42 -1.34 -0.44
C LYS A 57 8.47 -2.53 -0.56
N MET A 58 7.16 -2.29 -0.42
CA MET A 58 6.11 -3.29 -0.61
C MET A 58 6.18 -3.90 -2.01
N THR A 59 6.23 -3.07 -3.06
CA THR A 59 6.32 -3.55 -4.44
C THR A 59 7.53 -4.44 -4.65
N ARG A 60 8.71 -4.03 -4.16
CA ARG A 60 9.94 -4.83 -4.26
C ARG A 60 9.83 -6.17 -3.52
N LEU A 61 9.30 -6.16 -2.31
CA LEU A 61 9.15 -7.36 -1.49
C LEU A 61 8.17 -8.36 -2.11
N LEU A 62 7.00 -7.89 -2.56
CA LEU A 62 5.99 -8.75 -3.18
C LEU A 62 6.50 -9.36 -4.49
N LEU A 63 7.14 -8.58 -5.35
CA LEU A 63 7.73 -9.06 -6.60
C LEU A 63 8.84 -10.08 -6.33
N SER A 64 9.74 -9.81 -5.38
CA SER A 64 10.84 -10.72 -5.02
C SER A 64 10.34 -12.05 -4.44
N ALA A 65 9.20 -12.02 -3.77
CA ALA A 65 8.56 -13.22 -3.21
C ALA A 65 7.67 -13.96 -4.21
N GLY A 66 7.54 -13.47 -5.45
CA GLY A 66 6.68 -14.07 -6.46
C GLY A 66 5.18 -13.95 -6.15
N ILE A 67 4.80 -12.99 -5.31
CA ILE A 67 3.40 -12.68 -5.03
C ILE A 67 2.78 -11.99 -6.25
N ALA A 68 1.57 -12.39 -6.61
CA ALA A 68 0.84 -11.76 -7.71
C ALA A 68 0.71 -10.25 -7.49
N HIS A 69 1.25 -9.49 -8.43
CA HIS A 69 1.32 -8.03 -8.36
C HIS A 69 1.24 -7.49 -9.80
N PRO A 70 0.58 -6.35 -10.03
CA PRO A 70 0.59 -5.70 -11.34
C PRO A 70 2.00 -5.49 -11.86
N LYS A 71 2.21 -5.53 -13.18
CA LYS A 71 3.48 -5.11 -13.78
C LYS A 71 3.85 -3.73 -13.25
N SER A 72 5.07 -3.59 -12.76
CA SER A 72 5.46 -2.39 -12.03
C SER A 72 6.85 -1.91 -12.39
N LEU A 73 7.02 -0.59 -12.42
CA LEU A 73 8.29 0.10 -12.47
C LEU A 73 8.47 0.94 -11.21
N ILE A 74 9.71 1.09 -10.79
CA ILE A 74 10.11 1.99 -9.71
C ILE A 74 11.21 2.89 -10.27
N LEU A 75 10.90 4.18 -10.41
CA LEU A 75 11.77 5.16 -11.02
C LEU A 75 12.00 6.35 -10.09
N LYS A 76 13.13 7.03 -10.27
CA LYS A 76 13.38 8.32 -9.60
C LYS A 76 12.52 9.40 -10.24
N THR A 77 12.01 10.31 -9.45
CA THR A 77 11.14 11.38 -9.93
C THR A 77 11.87 12.47 -10.71
N ASP A 78 13.20 12.53 -10.59
CA ASP A 78 14.06 13.42 -11.37
C ASP A 78 14.31 12.89 -12.80
N ASP A 79 14.00 11.61 -13.07
CA ASP A 79 14.18 11.01 -14.39
C ASP A 79 12.96 11.28 -15.29
N ASP A 80 13.16 11.28 -16.60
CA ASP A 80 12.05 11.28 -17.57
C ASP A 80 11.51 9.85 -17.71
N PRO A 81 10.25 9.58 -17.30
CA PRO A 81 9.72 8.23 -17.30
C PRO A 81 9.31 7.71 -18.70
N THR A 82 9.33 8.55 -19.74
CA THR A 82 8.69 8.27 -21.02
C THR A 82 9.26 7.03 -21.71
N GLU A 83 10.59 6.93 -21.80
CA GLU A 83 11.27 5.79 -22.43
C GLU A 83 11.02 4.49 -21.65
N ALA A 84 11.16 4.53 -20.33
CA ALA A 84 10.92 3.36 -19.47
C ALA A 84 9.48 2.85 -19.55
N LEU A 85 8.50 3.76 -19.67
CA LEU A 85 7.09 3.40 -19.87
C LEU A 85 6.86 2.75 -21.24
N GLU A 86 7.53 3.25 -22.28
CA GLU A 86 7.44 2.70 -23.64
C GLU A 86 8.03 1.29 -23.71
N GLU A 87 9.24 1.10 -23.23
CA GLU A 87 9.91 -0.20 -23.16
C GLU A 87 9.13 -1.22 -22.34
N ALA A 88 8.49 -0.77 -21.24
CA ALA A 88 7.64 -1.61 -20.43
C ALA A 88 6.25 -1.86 -21.03
N GLY A 89 5.85 -1.16 -22.09
CA GLY A 89 4.51 -1.27 -22.69
C GLY A 89 3.39 -0.76 -21.77
N LEU A 90 3.69 0.17 -20.85
CA LEU A 90 2.73 0.73 -19.91
C LEU A 90 2.04 1.95 -20.49
N HIS A 91 1.02 1.73 -21.32
CA HIS A 91 0.24 2.81 -21.96
C HIS A 91 -0.85 3.40 -21.03
N HIS A 92 -1.46 2.56 -20.22
CA HIS A 92 -2.43 2.92 -19.19
C HIS A 92 -1.89 2.45 -17.85
N CYS A 93 -1.63 3.36 -16.95
CA CYS A 93 -0.97 3.02 -15.71
C CYS A 93 -1.38 3.93 -14.55
N TRP A 94 -1.01 3.50 -13.37
CA TRP A 94 -1.14 4.26 -12.14
C TRP A 94 0.24 4.73 -11.71
N ILE A 95 0.41 6.02 -11.56
CA ILE A 95 1.62 6.60 -10.97
C ILE A 95 1.32 6.97 -9.52
N LYS A 96 2.16 6.49 -8.62
CA LYS A 96 1.96 6.60 -7.18
C LYS A 96 3.26 7.04 -6.52
N ARG A 97 3.18 7.88 -5.49
CA ARG A 97 4.37 8.20 -4.69
C ARG A 97 4.97 6.93 -4.09
N GLY A 98 6.30 6.80 -4.09
CA GLY A 98 6.99 5.57 -3.67
C GLY A 98 7.26 5.50 -2.17
N ASP A 99 7.56 6.63 -1.56
CA ASP A 99 8.10 6.75 -0.20
C ASP A 99 7.06 6.56 0.91
N PHE A 100 5.76 6.65 0.58
CA PHE A 100 4.69 6.59 1.55
C PHE A 100 3.36 6.12 0.95
N HIS A 101 2.33 5.97 1.81
CA HIS A 101 0.94 5.82 1.36
C HIS A 101 0.40 7.15 0.83
N ALA A 102 -0.63 7.09 -0.02
CA ALA A 102 -1.30 8.29 -0.50
C ALA A 102 -1.90 9.10 0.65
N ILE A 103 -1.41 10.33 0.83
CA ILE A 103 -1.91 11.31 1.79
C ILE A 103 -2.92 12.20 1.08
N HIS A 104 -2.57 12.67 -0.11
CA HIS A 104 -3.37 13.53 -0.98
C HIS A 104 -3.84 12.74 -2.21
N ARG A 105 -4.86 13.26 -2.88
CA ARG A 105 -5.39 12.65 -4.10
C ARG A 105 -4.32 12.57 -5.20
N GLU A 106 -3.47 13.58 -5.29
CA GLU A 106 -2.40 13.72 -6.26
C GLU A 106 -1.28 12.67 -6.08
N ASP A 107 -1.21 12.03 -4.91
CA ASP A 107 -0.25 10.96 -4.63
C ASP A 107 -0.54 9.66 -5.39
N VAL A 108 -1.70 9.57 -6.03
CA VAL A 108 -2.12 8.45 -6.89
C VAL A 108 -2.84 9.01 -8.11
N THR A 109 -2.24 8.89 -9.27
CA THR A 109 -2.79 9.42 -10.52
C THR A 109 -2.93 8.30 -11.55
N TYR A 110 -4.10 8.21 -12.16
CA TYR A 110 -4.32 7.37 -13.33
C TYR A 110 -3.91 8.12 -14.59
N VAL A 111 -3.02 7.53 -15.35
CA VAL A 111 -2.46 8.08 -16.58
C VAL A 111 -3.04 7.33 -17.78
N ARG A 112 -3.61 8.08 -18.70
CA ARG A 112 -4.16 7.57 -19.97
C ARG A 112 -3.19 7.67 -21.11
N HIS A 113 -2.31 8.68 -21.06
CA HIS A 113 -1.32 8.95 -22.07
C HIS A 113 0.03 9.17 -21.40
N ARG A 114 1.05 8.44 -21.84
CA ARG A 114 2.39 8.44 -21.22
C ARG A 114 3.01 9.84 -21.09
N GLU A 115 2.64 10.76 -21.97
CA GLU A 115 3.12 12.14 -21.93
C GLU A 115 2.72 12.89 -20.65
N GLU A 116 1.61 12.48 -20.03
CA GLU A 116 1.15 13.03 -18.74
C GLU A 116 2.10 12.66 -17.58
N ALA A 117 2.80 11.52 -17.72
CA ALA A 117 3.67 10.99 -16.66
C ALA A 117 4.80 11.97 -16.28
N LYS A 118 5.36 12.65 -17.27
CA LYS A 118 6.45 13.63 -17.05
C LYS A 118 6.03 14.77 -16.13
N GLY A 119 4.81 15.29 -16.31
CA GLY A 119 4.25 16.34 -15.45
C GLY A 119 4.07 15.86 -14.01
N ILE A 120 3.61 14.62 -13.81
CA ILE A 120 3.40 14.01 -12.49
C ILE A 120 4.75 13.78 -11.79
N PHE A 121 5.75 13.31 -12.51
CA PHE A 121 7.12 13.11 -12.00
C PHE A 121 7.72 14.45 -11.55
N HIS A 122 7.59 15.49 -12.36
CA HIS A 122 8.04 16.83 -12.00
C HIS A 122 7.34 17.35 -10.74
N GLU A 123 6.01 17.16 -10.62
CA GLU A 123 5.26 17.53 -9.41
C GLU A 123 5.77 16.78 -8.18
N PHE A 124 6.02 15.47 -8.30
CA PHE A 124 6.56 14.67 -7.21
C PHE A 124 7.96 15.16 -6.80
N ALA A 125 8.85 15.43 -7.76
CA ALA A 125 10.18 15.96 -7.50
C ALA A 125 10.13 17.31 -6.77
N VAL A 126 9.28 18.24 -7.21
CA VAL A 126 9.07 19.55 -6.54
C VAL A 126 8.58 19.39 -5.10
N ARG A 127 7.79 18.36 -4.82
CA ARG A 127 7.31 18.03 -3.47
C ARG A 127 8.34 17.24 -2.64
N GLY A 128 9.54 16.97 -3.17
CA GLY A 128 10.58 16.21 -2.47
C GLY A 128 10.30 14.71 -2.37
N ILE A 129 9.45 14.17 -3.23
CA ILE A 129 9.18 12.74 -3.34
C ILE A 129 10.23 12.16 -4.29
N GLU A 130 11.15 11.35 -3.77
CA GLU A 130 12.32 10.87 -4.53
C GLU A 130 12.00 9.77 -5.53
N THR A 131 10.98 8.94 -5.24
CA THR A 131 10.63 7.78 -6.07
C THR A 131 9.15 7.73 -6.38
N ALA A 132 8.83 7.27 -7.58
CA ALA A 132 7.50 6.93 -8.03
C ALA A 132 7.39 5.42 -8.31
N VAL A 133 6.26 4.84 -7.95
CA VAL A 133 5.88 3.47 -8.34
C VAL A 133 4.81 3.56 -9.40
N ILE A 134 5.07 2.93 -10.53
CA ILE A 134 4.15 2.86 -11.64
C ILE A 134 3.61 1.43 -11.70
N ASN A 135 2.30 1.29 -11.72
CA ASN A 135 1.65 -0.01 -11.89
C ASN A 135 0.80 -0.01 -13.16
N GLU A 136 0.80 -1.10 -13.91
CA GLU A 136 -0.16 -1.28 -14.99
C GLU A 136 -1.60 -1.14 -14.48
N HIS A 137 -2.49 -0.67 -15.34
CA HIS A 137 -3.92 -0.68 -15.04
C HIS A 137 -4.50 -2.04 -15.38
N LEU A 138 -4.99 -2.75 -14.36
CA LEU A 138 -5.70 -4.01 -14.53
C LEU A 138 -7.18 -3.74 -14.78
N VAL A 139 -7.75 -4.47 -15.74
CA VAL A 139 -9.19 -4.40 -16.05
C VAL A 139 -9.88 -5.59 -15.41
N GLY A 140 -10.83 -5.32 -14.54
CA GLY A 140 -11.58 -6.36 -13.81
C GLY A 140 -12.39 -5.77 -12.67
N ASP A 141 -12.99 -6.65 -11.88
CA ASP A 141 -13.72 -6.25 -10.70
C ASP A 141 -12.75 -5.88 -9.57
N LEU A 142 -12.85 -4.64 -9.11
CA LEU A 142 -12.06 -4.21 -7.95
C LEU A 142 -12.67 -4.80 -6.68
N VAL A 143 -11.88 -5.60 -5.97
CA VAL A 143 -12.23 -6.19 -4.68
C VAL A 143 -11.37 -5.59 -3.59
N LYS A 144 -12.01 -5.09 -2.53
CA LYS A 144 -11.32 -4.74 -1.27
C LYS A 144 -11.39 -5.90 -0.30
N PHE A 145 -10.31 -6.11 0.43
CA PHE A 145 -10.26 -7.16 1.44
C PHE A 145 -9.59 -6.69 2.73
N TYR A 146 -9.95 -7.34 3.83
CA TYR A 146 -9.33 -7.22 5.14
C TYR A 146 -9.12 -8.60 5.72
N GLY A 147 -8.01 -8.81 6.40
CA GLY A 147 -7.71 -10.08 7.04
C GLY A 147 -6.83 -9.95 8.27
N VAL A 148 -6.78 -11.01 9.05
CA VAL A 148 -5.86 -11.17 10.19
C VAL A 148 -5.08 -12.46 9.97
N TYR A 149 -3.78 -12.34 9.70
CA TYR A 149 -2.91 -13.47 9.43
C TYR A 149 -2.94 -14.51 10.56
N GLY A 150 -3.04 -15.77 10.17
CA GLY A 150 -3.08 -16.89 11.12
C GLY A 150 -4.44 -17.11 11.80
N THR A 151 -5.49 -16.43 11.36
CA THR A 151 -6.86 -16.61 11.86
C THR A 151 -7.83 -16.92 10.72
N ASP A 152 -9.08 -17.21 11.06
CA ASP A 152 -10.14 -17.41 10.06
C ASP A 152 -10.80 -16.12 9.59
N PHE A 153 -10.39 -14.98 10.12
CA PHE A 153 -10.95 -13.70 9.73
C PHE A 153 -10.44 -13.26 8.37
N PHE A 154 -11.33 -13.24 7.39
CA PHE A 154 -11.12 -12.67 6.07
C PHE A 154 -12.45 -12.11 5.55
N TYR A 155 -12.47 -10.82 5.25
CA TYR A 155 -13.64 -10.11 4.76
C TYR A 155 -13.31 -9.41 3.45
N TRP A 156 -14.24 -9.45 2.49
CA TRP A 156 -14.08 -8.79 1.21
C TRP A 156 -15.39 -8.19 0.70
N PHE A 157 -15.30 -7.21 -0.19
CA PHE A 157 -16.46 -6.55 -0.79
C PHE A 157 -16.08 -5.77 -2.06
N TYR A 158 -17.08 -5.39 -2.85
CA TYR A 158 -16.92 -4.49 -3.97
C TYR A 158 -17.08 -3.03 -3.51
N PRO A 159 -16.01 -2.19 -3.56
CA PRO A 159 -16.05 -0.85 -2.98
C PRO A 159 -16.95 0.13 -3.74
N PHE A 160 -17.13 -0.06 -5.05
CA PHE A 160 -18.00 0.78 -5.87
C PHE A 160 -19.45 0.73 -5.37
N GLU A 161 -19.96 -0.45 -5.06
CA GLU A 161 -21.33 -0.67 -4.59
C GLU A 161 -21.57 -0.14 -3.17
N MET A 162 -20.52 -0.16 -2.36
CA MET A 162 -20.58 0.31 -0.96
C MET A 162 -20.27 1.80 -0.82
N HIS A 163 -20.05 2.54 -1.92
CA HIS A 163 -19.58 3.93 -1.90
C HIS A 163 -18.34 4.15 -1.03
N HIS A 164 -17.48 3.14 -0.93
CA HIS A 164 -16.34 3.10 -0.04
C HIS A 164 -15.04 3.39 -0.81
N GLY A 165 -14.79 4.66 -1.07
CA GLY A 165 -13.58 5.11 -1.75
C GLY A 165 -12.96 6.33 -1.09
N LYS A 166 -11.62 6.32 -0.95
CA LYS A 166 -10.91 7.45 -0.34
C LYS A 166 -10.87 8.68 -1.25
N PHE A 167 -10.67 8.47 -2.55
CA PHE A 167 -10.47 9.55 -3.54
C PHE A 167 -11.41 9.44 -4.76
N GLY A 168 -12.37 8.52 -4.74
CA GLY A 168 -13.27 8.26 -5.86
C GLY A 168 -12.60 7.60 -7.07
N LEU A 169 -11.38 7.07 -6.91
CA LEU A 169 -10.63 6.41 -7.99
C LEU A 169 -11.20 5.01 -8.32
N GLU A 170 -11.98 4.43 -7.43
CA GLU A 170 -12.71 3.18 -7.62
C GLU A 170 -13.67 3.23 -8.81
N GLN A 171 -14.13 4.43 -9.17
CA GLN A 171 -15.00 4.65 -10.32
C GLN A 171 -14.32 4.31 -11.66
N ILE A 172 -12.98 4.28 -11.72
CA ILE A 172 -12.23 3.95 -12.94
C ILE A 172 -12.46 2.48 -13.34
N ASN A 173 -12.57 1.58 -12.37
CA ASN A 173 -12.93 0.19 -12.62
C ASN A 173 -14.45 -0.01 -12.81
N GLY A 174 -15.26 0.90 -12.27
CA GLY A 174 -16.72 0.87 -12.38
C GLY A 174 -17.38 -0.15 -11.45
N ALA A 175 -18.65 -0.44 -11.75
CA ALA A 175 -19.42 -1.45 -11.02
C ALA A 175 -18.89 -2.85 -11.30
N ALA A 176 -18.89 -3.70 -10.27
CA ALA A 176 -18.50 -5.09 -10.41
C ALA A 176 -19.41 -5.84 -11.39
N LYS A 177 -18.81 -6.67 -12.22
CA LYS A 177 -19.53 -7.56 -13.16
C LYS A 177 -19.81 -8.94 -12.57
N GLY A 178 -19.25 -9.23 -11.39
CA GLY A 178 -19.43 -10.47 -10.68
C GLY A 178 -18.61 -11.62 -11.27
N PHE A 179 -17.39 -11.36 -11.72
CA PHE A 179 -16.48 -12.42 -12.12
C PHE A 179 -16.24 -13.37 -10.96
N SER A 180 -16.36 -14.66 -11.23
CA SER A 180 -16.09 -15.67 -10.21
C SER A 180 -14.58 -15.76 -9.94
N PHE A 181 -14.22 -15.84 -8.66
CA PHE A 181 -12.85 -16.07 -8.23
C PHE A 181 -12.83 -17.08 -7.06
N ASP A 182 -11.69 -17.73 -6.87
CA ASP A 182 -11.49 -18.64 -5.74
C ASP A 182 -11.12 -17.83 -4.48
N LEU A 183 -12.06 -17.73 -3.56
CA LEU A 183 -11.88 -17.00 -2.30
C LEU A 183 -10.76 -17.60 -1.44
N ASN A 184 -10.60 -18.93 -1.44
CA ASN A 184 -9.55 -19.57 -0.67
C ASN A 184 -8.17 -19.28 -1.26
N TYR A 185 -8.09 -19.24 -2.60
CA TYR A 185 -6.86 -18.84 -3.27
C TYR A 185 -6.51 -17.37 -2.98
N LEU A 186 -7.47 -16.45 -3.09
CA LEU A 186 -7.29 -15.05 -2.76
C LEU A 186 -6.79 -14.87 -1.32
N ARG A 187 -7.46 -15.49 -0.35
CA ARG A 187 -7.07 -15.45 1.06
C ARG A 187 -5.64 -15.94 1.27
N LYS A 188 -5.29 -17.10 0.67
CA LYS A 188 -3.94 -17.65 0.75
C LYS A 188 -2.88 -16.67 0.23
N MET A 189 -3.15 -16.05 -0.92
CA MET A 189 -2.24 -15.05 -1.51
C MET A 189 -2.09 -13.83 -0.61
N CYS A 190 -3.19 -13.34 -0.03
CA CYS A 190 -3.17 -12.22 0.92
C CYS A 190 -2.39 -12.56 2.20
N ASP A 191 -2.58 -13.77 2.75
CA ASP A 191 -1.83 -14.24 3.91
C ASP A 191 -0.32 -14.36 3.61
N GLN A 192 0.05 -14.84 2.43
CA GLN A 192 1.45 -14.89 2.00
C GLN A 192 2.04 -13.48 1.87
N ALA A 193 1.30 -12.55 1.30
CA ALA A 193 1.71 -11.14 1.19
C ALA A 193 1.89 -10.52 2.59
N ALA A 194 0.95 -10.76 3.51
CA ALA A 194 1.01 -10.29 4.88
C ALA A 194 2.26 -10.82 5.62
N GLN A 195 2.59 -12.08 5.41
CA GLN A 195 3.80 -12.70 5.97
C GLN A 195 5.08 -12.09 5.41
N VAL A 196 5.17 -11.89 4.09
CA VAL A 196 6.32 -11.25 3.42
C VAL A 196 6.51 -9.82 3.92
N LEU A 197 5.43 -9.09 4.15
CA LEU A 197 5.45 -7.73 4.65
C LEU A 197 5.61 -7.61 6.17
N ASN A 198 5.55 -8.72 6.90
CA ASN A 198 5.57 -8.76 8.37
C ASN A 198 4.41 -7.96 8.99
N VAL A 199 3.21 -8.14 8.47
CA VAL A 199 1.99 -7.53 9.02
C VAL A 199 0.97 -8.59 9.40
N HIS A 200 0.33 -8.44 10.55
CA HIS A 200 -0.67 -9.39 11.04
C HIS A 200 -2.10 -8.98 10.67
N ILE A 201 -2.38 -7.68 10.79
CA ILE A 201 -3.68 -7.09 10.42
C ILE A 201 -3.46 -6.38 9.08
N TYR A 202 -4.15 -6.81 8.06
CA TYR A 202 -3.92 -6.32 6.71
C TYR A 202 -5.22 -5.98 5.98
N GLY A 203 -5.10 -5.14 4.99
CA GLY A 203 -6.13 -4.85 4.01
C GLY A 203 -5.50 -4.42 2.69
N GLY A 204 -6.24 -4.58 1.62
CA GLY A 204 -5.76 -4.24 0.30
C GLY A 204 -6.82 -4.30 -0.77
N ASP A 205 -6.35 -4.14 -1.99
CA ASP A 205 -7.15 -4.16 -3.19
C ASP A 205 -6.61 -5.24 -4.14
N CYS A 206 -7.49 -5.93 -4.83
CA CYS A 206 -7.15 -6.83 -5.94
C CYS A 206 -8.13 -6.68 -7.10
N ILE A 207 -7.73 -7.13 -8.27
CA ILE A 207 -8.53 -7.17 -9.50
C ILE A 207 -8.39 -8.56 -10.13
#